data_7aee637f9fdcb5cf10de455c19c57472
#
_entry.id   7aee637f9fdcb5cf10de455c19c57472
#
_cell.length_a   1.000
_cell.length_b   1.000
_cell.length_c   1.000
_cell.angle_alpha   90.00
_cell.angle_beta   90.00
_cell.angle_gamma   90.00
#
_symmetry.space_group_name_H-M   'P 1'
#
loop_
_entity.id
_entity.type
_entity.pdbx_description
1 polymer ?
#
loop_
_entity_poly.entity_id
_entity_poly.type
_entity_poly.pdbx_seq_one_letter_code
_entity_poly.pdbx_strand_id
1 'polypeptide(L)' 'MKYAIIIESGKKNYSAYVPDLPGCVSTGLTIEEVKKNIHEAIEFHIEGLKEDGEEIPLPVSLSDSVEVA' A
#
# COMPACT_ATOMS: atom_id res chain seq x y z
N MET A 1 10.16 5.79 -7.03
CA MET A 1 9.81 4.36 -7.03
C MET A 1 8.30 4.18 -7.03
N LYS A 2 7.82 3.15 -7.65
CA LYS A 2 6.38 2.81 -7.64
C LYS A 2 6.16 1.50 -6.93
N TYR A 3 5.39 1.52 -5.87
CA TYR A 3 4.97 0.29 -5.20
C TYR A 3 3.57 -0.09 -5.65
N ALA A 4 3.37 -1.38 -5.90
CA ALA A 4 2.04 -1.90 -6.14
C ALA A 4 1.25 -1.85 -4.82
N ILE A 5 -0.01 -1.50 -4.90
CA ILE A 5 -0.91 -1.54 -3.75
C ILE A 5 -2.10 -2.44 -4.08
N ILE A 6 -2.64 -3.07 -3.06
CA ILE A 6 -3.85 -3.87 -3.18
C ILE A 6 -4.94 -3.17 -2.39
N ILE A 7 -6.07 -2.92 -3.04
CA ILE A 7 -7.23 -2.28 -2.40
C ILE A 7 -8.32 -3.32 -2.28
N GLU A 8 -8.86 -3.46 -1.08
CA GLU A 8 -9.94 -4.39 -0.81
C GLU A 8 -11.14 -3.61 -0.27
N SER A 9 -12.33 -3.94 -0.75
CA SER A 9 -13.54 -3.32 -0.24
C SER A 9 -14.08 -4.11 0.94
N GLY A 10 -14.38 -3.40 2.04
CA GLY A 10 -15.06 -3.97 3.19
C GLY A 10 -16.53 -3.57 3.16
N LYS A 11 -17.23 -3.82 4.25
CA LYS A 11 -18.67 -3.51 4.34
C LYS A 11 -18.92 -2.00 4.38
N LYS A 12 -18.05 -1.23 4.99
CA LYS A 12 -18.23 0.20 5.17
C LYS A 12 -17.06 1.06 4.73
N ASN A 13 -15.98 0.42 4.33
CA ASN A 13 -14.78 1.16 3.98
C ASN A 13 -13.93 0.35 2.99
N TYR A 14 -12.82 0.95 2.61
CA TYR A 14 -11.79 0.30 1.81
C TYR A 14 -10.53 0.18 2.65
N SER A 15 -9.76 -0.85 2.39
CA SER A 15 -8.43 -1.00 2.98
C SER A 15 -7.42 -1.19 1.86
N ALA A 16 -6.18 -0.83 2.14
CA ALA A 16 -5.09 -1.01 1.18
C ALA A 16 -3.85 -1.49 1.92
N TYR A 17 -3.03 -2.26 1.22
CA TYR A 17 -1.73 -2.66 1.73
C TYR A 17 -0.72 -2.70 0.60
N VAL A 18 0.54 -2.68 0.97
CA VAL A 18 1.65 -2.68 0.03
C VAL A 18 2.37 -4.03 0.16
N PRO A 19 2.27 -4.91 -0.85
CA PRO A 19 2.93 -6.23 -0.77
C PRO A 19 4.42 -6.17 -0.47
N ASP A 20 5.13 -5.19 -1.04
CA ASP A 20 6.58 -5.09 -0.87
C ASP A 20 7.02 -4.36 0.40
N LEU A 21 6.07 -3.81 1.14
CA LEU A 21 6.36 -3.13 2.42
C LEU A 21 5.50 -3.77 3.51
N PRO A 22 5.99 -4.86 4.14
CA PRO A 22 5.22 -5.55 5.17
C PRO A 22 4.79 -4.61 6.31
N GLY A 23 3.52 -4.69 6.69
CA GLY A 23 2.98 -3.84 7.74
C GLY A 23 2.49 -2.47 7.26
N CYS A 24 2.71 -2.12 6.01
CA CYS A 24 2.25 -0.83 5.47
C CYS A 24 0.82 -0.98 4.97
N VAL A 25 -0.13 -0.53 5.78
CA VAL A 25 -1.58 -0.65 5.50
C VAL A 25 -2.27 0.67 5.78
N SER A 26 -3.44 0.85 5.17
CA SER A 26 -4.26 2.02 5.44
C SER A 26 -5.73 1.72 5.13
N THR A 27 -6.62 2.62 5.54
CA THR A 27 -8.06 2.50 5.27
C THR A 27 -8.58 3.85 4.79
N GLY A 28 -9.76 3.83 4.21
CA GLY A 28 -10.45 5.04 3.77
C GLY A 28 -11.90 4.74 3.46
N LEU A 29 -12.73 5.77 3.42
CA LEU A 29 -14.15 5.63 3.13
C LEU A 29 -14.43 5.55 1.63
N THR A 30 -13.49 6.00 0.81
CA THR A 30 -13.59 5.94 -0.65
C THR A 30 -12.28 5.43 -1.21
N ILE A 31 -12.30 5.02 -2.48
CA ILE A 31 -11.08 4.59 -3.16
C ILE A 31 -10.06 5.73 -3.21
N GLU A 32 -10.53 6.95 -3.50
CA GLU A 32 -9.64 8.11 -3.55
C GLU A 32 -9.00 8.38 -2.20
N GLU A 33 -9.77 8.29 -1.13
CA GLU A 33 -9.28 8.49 0.23
C GLU A 33 -8.27 7.42 0.63
N VAL A 34 -8.56 6.14 0.37
CA VAL A 34 -7.64 5.08 0.74
C VAL A 34 -6.33 5.17 -0.05
N LYS A 35 -6.39 5.61 -1.31
CA LYS A 35 -5.18 5.83 -2.11
C LYS A 35 -4.33 6.94 -1.54
N LYS A 36 -4.96 8.04 -1.13
CA LYS A 36 -4.25 9.15 -0.48
C LYS A 36 -3.61 8.68 0.83
N ASN A 37 -4.38 7.96 1.62
CA ASN A 37 -3.91 7.48 2.93
C ASN A 37 -2.78 6.46 2.81
N ILE A 38 -2.85 5.54 1.84
CA ILE A 38 -1.77 4.58 1.66
C ILE A 38 -0.51 5.26 1.12
N HIS A 39 -0.65 6.29 0.31
CA HIS A 39 0.49 7.07 -0.16
C HIS A 39 1.23 7.70 1.02
N GLU A 40 0.51 8.31 1.93
CA GLU A 40 1.10 8.90 3.14
C GLU A 40 1.74 7.83 4.03
N ALA A 41 1.07 6.67 4.14
CA ALA A 41 1.59 5.55 4.92
C ALA A 41 2.90 5.02 4.35
N ILE A 42 3.01 4.95 3.02
CA ILE A 42 4.25 4.53 2.36
C ILE A 42 5.38 5.51 2.67
N GLU A 43 5.12 6.80 2.53
CA GLU A 43 6.12 7.82 2.80
C GLU A 43 6.62 7.73 4.24
N PHE A 44 5.70 7.61 5.18
CA PHE A 44 6.02 7.47 6.60
C PHE A 44 6.81 6.19 6.89
N HIS A 45 6.40 5.08 6.26
CA HIS A 45 7.04 3.78 6.43
C HIS A 45 8.50 3.81 5.95
N ILE A 46 8.72 4.38 4.76
CA ILE A 46 10.06 4.49 4.19
C ILE A 46 10.94 5.39 5.04
N GLU A 47 10.40 6.50 5.53
CA GLU A 47 11.12 7.41 6.39
C GLU A 47 11.57 6.72 7.69
N GLY A 48 10.69 5.91 8.26
CA GLY A 48 11.03 5.11 9.45
C GLY A 48 12.15 4.11 9.17
N LEU A 49 12.12 3.44 8.02
CA LEU A 49 13.19 2.53 7.64
C LEU A 49 14.53 3.24 7.51
N LYS A 50 14.53 4.42 6.92
CA LYS A 50 15.75 5.23 6.78
C LYS A 50 16.31 5.63 8.13
N GLU A 51 15.45 6.05 9.05
CA GLU A 51 15.87 6.45 10.39
C GLU A 51 16.49 5.29 11.17
N ASP A 52 15.96 4.09 10.96
CA ASP A 52 16.47 2.88 11.62
C ASP A 52 17.69 2.28 10.91
N GLY A 53 18.12 2.89 9.81
CA GLY A 53 19.25 2.38 9.03
C GLY A 53 18.94 1.08 8.30
N GLU A 54 17.66 0.77 8.11
CA GLU A 54 17.25 -0.45 7.44
C GLU A 54 17.18 -0.26 5.94
N GLU A 55 17.37 -1.37 5.22
CA GLU A 55 17.29 -1.36 3.78
C GLU A 55 15.84 -1.18 3.34
N ILE A 56 15.64 -0.32 2.34
CA ILE A 56 14.30 -0.08 1.77
C ILE A 56 14.01 -1.15 0.74
N PRO A 57 12.95 -1.96 0.91
CA PRO A 57 12.60 -2.99 -0.07
C PRO A 57 12.32 -2.38 -1.43
N LEU A 58 12.81 -3.02 -2.49
CA LEU A 58 12.54 -2.57 -3.84
C LEU A 58 11.14 -3.01 -4.28
N PRO A 59 10.47 -2.21 -5.14
CA PRO A 59 9.16 -2.59 -5.65
C PRO A 59 9.30 -3.68 -6.72
N VAL A 60 9.05 -4.91 -6.32
CA VAL A 60 9.14 -6.08 -7.20
C VAL A 60 7.78 -6.67 -7.56
N SER A 61 6.73 -6.31 -6.82
CA SER A 61 5.38 -6.81 -7.09
C SER A 61 4.68 -5.95 -8.13
N LEU A 62 3.92 -6.61 -8.99
CA LEU A 62 3.05 -5.95 -9.97
C LEU A 62 1.62 -6.33 -9.65
N SER A 63 0.69 -5.39 -9.83
CA SER A 63 -0.72 -5.69 -9.69
C SER A 63 -1.35 -5.89 -11.07
N ASP A 64 -2.16 -6.92 -11.17
CA ASP A 64 -2.87 -7.24 -12.40
C ASP A 64 -4.14 -7.98 -12.03
N SER A 65 -4.98 -8.21 -13.00
CA SER A 65 -6.22 -8.96 -12.81
C SER A 65 -6.44 -9.92 -13.96
N VAL A 66 -7.12 -11.02 -13.67
CA VAL A 66 -7.47 -12.02 -14.67
C VAL A 66 -8.98 -12.22 -14.61
N GLU A 67 -9.61 -12.10 -15.76
CA GLU A 67 -11.05 -12.32 -15.86
C GLU A 67 -11.33 -13.82 -15.92
N VAL A 68 -12.26 -14.27 -15.09
CA VAL A 68 -12.70 -15.66 -15.09
C VAL A 68 -14.21 -15.71 -15.26
N ALA A 69 -14.67 -16.77 -15.90
CA ALA A 69 -16.11 -16.94 -16.14
C ALA A 69 -16.82 -17.46 -14.89
#